data_e3680948a206f8354f075545b753bdf4
#
_entry.id   e3680948a206f8354f075545b753bdf4
#
_cell.length_a   1.000
_cell.length_b   1.000
_cell.length_c   1.000
_cell.angle_alpha   90.00
_cell.angle_beta   90.00
_cell.angle_gamma   90.00
#
_symmetry.space_group_name_H-M   'P 1'
#
loop_
_entity.id
_entity.type
_entity.pdbx_description
1 polymer ?
#
loop_
_entity_poly.entity_id
_entity_poly.type
_entity_poly.pdbx_seq_one_letter_code
_entity_poly.pdbx_strand_id
1 'polypeptide(L)'
;MKFEKGLDDICPNCRYDVKFREGQKPLYEEFKSYNSETWSKIANDKGFIKQFESYLQGVNKIEDLAYVINSNKANINEVKQAFKELFKNKKGELFEIIRKNRNLSESLDIDNISDLTSEKISDIVELIIKIP
;
A
#
# COMPACT_ATOMS: atom_id res chain seq x y z
N MET A 1 3.71 18.37 15.93
CA MET A 1 3.64 17.20 15.32
C MET A 1 4.87 16.44 15.11
N LYS A 2 5.13 15.61 16.01
CA LYS A 2 6.35 14.90 16.07
C LYS A 2 6.36 13.61 15.37
N PHE A 3 5.22 13.02 15.13
CA PHE A 3 5.18 11.74 14.49
C PHE A 3 5.70 11.75 13.07
N GLU A 4 5.77 12.90 12.47
CA GLU A 4 6.32 12.97 11.12
C GLU A 4 7.76 12.53 11.08
N LYS A 5 8.48 12.77 12.15
CA LYS A 5 9.85 12.33 12.18
C LYS A 5 9.96 10.83 12.18
N GLY A 6 9.08 10.16 12.90
CA GLY A 6 9.08 8.71 12.89
C GLY A 6 8.79 8.15 11.51
N LEU A 7 7.90 8.79 10.79
CA LEU A 7 7.58 8.33 9.45
C LEU A 7 8.74 8.52 8.51
N ASP A 8 9.47 9.62 8.67
CA ASP A 8 10.64 9.87 7.85
C ASP A 8 11.69 8.80 8.06
N ASP A 9 11.84 8.32 9.27
CA ASP A 9 12.81 7.28 9.56
C ASP A 9 12.46 5.98 8.86
N ILE A 10 11.17 5.72 8.69
CA ILE A 10 10.72 4.50 8.03
C ILE A 10 10.86 4.63 6.53
N CYS A 11 10.48 5.77 5.99
CA CYS A 11 10.50 5.96 4.55
C CYS A 11 10.89 7.39 4.22
N PRO A 12 12.20 7.70 4.27
CA PRO A 12 12.65 9.08 4.10
C PRO A 12 12.27 9.71 2.79
N ASN A 13 12.10 8.91 1.74
CA ASN A 13 11.77 9.44 0.43
C ASN A 13 10.29 9.46 0.11
N CYS A 14 9.47 9.04 1.05
CA CYS A 14 8.04 9.02 0.83
C CYS A 14 7.45 10.39 1.11
N ARG A 15 6.37 10.69 0.40
CA ARG A 15 5.68 11.93 0.61
C ARG A 15 4.29 11.62 1.09
N TYR A 16 3.88 12.26 2.17
CA TYR A 16 2.56 12.04 2.68
C TYR A 16 2.01 13.30 3.28
N ASP A 17 0.70 13.43 3.17
CA ASP A 17 -0.02 14.59 3.65
C ASP A 17 -0.88 14.21 4.82
N VAL A 18 -0.34 13.41 5.70
CA VAL A 18 -1.09 12.89 6.81
C VAL A 18 -1.38 13.92 7.85
N LYS A 19 -2.62 14.02 8.24
CA LYS A 19 -3.00 14.80 9.36
C LYS A 19 -3.70 13.89 10.30
N PHE A 20 -3.09 13.62 11.40
CA PHE A 20 -3.63 12.65 12.32
C PHE A 20 -4.86 13.12 13.00
N ARG A 21 -5.82 12.22 13.03
CA ARG A 21 -6.96 12.37 13.84
C ARG A 21 -7.07 11.06 14.53
N GLU A 22 -7.10 11.03 15.82
CA GLU A 22 -7.04 9.84 16.55
C GLU A 22 -7.95 8.79 16.03
N GLY A 23 -7.40 7.62 15.75
CA GLY A 23 -8.13 6.44 15.43
C GLY A 23 -8.94 6.46 14.15
N GLN A 24 -8.89 7.57 13.44
CA GLN A 24 -9.73 7.73 12.26
C GLN A 24 -8.96 7.65 10.97
N LYS A 25 -7.69 8.03 10.98
CA LYS A 25 -6.92 8.13 9.76
C LYS A 25 -5.92 7.00 9.65
N PRO A 26 -5.59 6.59 8.43
CA PRO A 26 -4.50 5.62 8.25
C PRO A 26 -3.18 6.25 8.67
N LEU A 27 -2.23 5.40 9.00
CA LEU A 27 -0.90 5.83 9.39
C LEU A 27 -0.19 6.49 8.23
N TYR A 28 -0.31 5.91 7.05
CA TYR A 28 0.24 6.45 5.82
C TYR A 28 -0.89 6.73 4.85
N GLU A 29 -0.96 7.95 4.36
CA GLU A 29 -1.98 8.32 3.39
C GLU A 29 -1.28 9.02 2.24
N GLU A 30 -1.25 8.38 1.08
CA GLU A 30 -0.52 8.88 -0.07
C GLU A 30 -1.50 9.35 -1.13
N PHE A 31 -1.36 10.61 -1.54
CA PHE A 31 -2.22 11.18 -2.58
C PHE A 31 -1.47 11.13 -3.90
N LYS A 32 -2.03 10.44 -4.89
CA LYS A 32 -1.41 10.30 -6.20
C LYS A 32 -2.30 10.88 -7.27
N SER A 33 -1.73 11.76 -8.07
CA SER A 33 -2.42 12.38 -9.19
C SER A 33 -2.07 11.72 -10.51
N TYR A 34 -1.69 10.46 -10.49
CA TYR A 34 -1.32 9.73 -11.70
C TYR A 34 -2.52 9.52 -12.59
N ASN A 35 -2.28 9.53 -13.92
CA ASN A 35 -3.32 9.12 -14.84
C ASN A 35 -3.31 7.59 -14.95
N SER A 36 -4.28 7.06 -15.71
CA SER A 36 -4.40 5.60 -15.85
C SER A 36 -3.16 4.97 -16.44
N GLU A 37 -2.52 5.65 -17.38
CA GLU A 37 -1.34 5.10 -18.00
C GLU A 37 -0.20 4.93 -17.00
N THR A 38 0.01 5.93 -16.16
CA THR A 38 1.05 5.85 -15.12
C THR A 38 0.75 4.73 -14.14
N TRP A 39 -0.51 4.63 -13.72
CA TRP A 39 -0.90 3.56 -12.80
C TRP A 39 -0.64 2.18 -13.39
N SER A 40 -0.86 2.02 -14.68
CA SER A 40 -0.70 0.72 -15.32
C SER A 40 0.75 0.23 -15.31
N LYS A 41 1.69 1.12 -15.00
CA LYS A 41 3.11 0.78 -15.01
C LYS A 41 3.72 0.60 -13.64
N ILE A 42 2.93 0.70 -12.57
CA ILE A 42 3.51 0.65 -11.23
C ILE A 42 4.16 -0.70 -10.92
N ALA A 43 3.67 -1.78 -11.54
CA ALA A 43 4.23 -3.10 -11.29
C ALA A 43 5.68 -3.21 -11.80
N ASN A 44 6.10 -2.29 -12.66
CA ASN A 44 7.46 -2.25 -13.17
C ASN A 44 8.22 -1.01 -12.72
N ASP A 45 7.63 -0.20 -11.86
CA ASP A 45 8.24 1.03 -11.37
C ASP A 45 8.96 0.75 -10.06
N LYS A 46 10.27 0.68 -10.13
CA LYS A 46 11.08 0.33 -8.96
C LYS A 46 10.90 1.31 -7.81
N GLY A 47 10.78 2.58 -8.13
CA GLY A 47 10.58 3.59 -7.09
C GLY A 47 9.28 3.41 -6.36
N PHE A 48 8.22 3.15 -7.11
CA PHE A 48 6.91 2.93 -6.52
C PHE A 48 6.91 1.67 -5.66
N ILE A 49 7.49 0.60 -6.19
CA ILE A 49 7.54 -0.67 -5.48
C ILE A 49 8.29 -0.52 -4.16
N LYS A 50 9.41 0.18 -4.20
CA LYS A 50 10.21 0.38 -3.00
C LYS A 50 9.46 1.17 -1.95
N GLN A 51 8.74 2.19 -2.36
CA GLN A 51 7.93 2.98 -1.46
C GLN A 51 6.83 2.13 -0.84
N PHE A 52 6.17 1.33 -1.66
CA PHE A 52 5.10 0.45 -1.21
C PHE A 52 5.63 -0.56 -0.19
N GLU A 53 6.79 -1.14 -0.47
CA GLU A 53 7.42 -2.09 0.44
C GLU A 53 7.75 -1.43 1.78
N SER A 54 8.25 -0.20 1.73
CA SER A 54 8.56 0.52 2.95
C SER A 54 7.31 0.75 3.81
N TYR A 55 6.21 1.09 3.16
CA TYR A 55 4.96 1.26 3.88
C TYR A 55 4.51 -0.03 4.54
N LEU A 56 4.62 -1.14 3.82
CA LEU A 56 4.21 -2.43 4.37
C LEU A 56 5.05 -2.82 5.57
N GLN A 57 6.30 -2.39 5.62
CA GLN A 57 7.16 -2.68 6.76
C GLN A 57 6.74 -1.90 7.99
N GLY A 58 6.07 -0.78 7.82
CA GLY A 58 5.79 0.12 8.93
C GLY A 58 4.36 0.09 9.47
N VAL A 59 3.43 -0.57 8.79
CA VAL A 59 2.04 -0.55 9.23
C VAL A 59 1.76 -1.73 10.15
N ASN A 60 0.79 -1.55 11.05
CA ASN A 60 0.35 -2.63 11.93
C ASN A 60 -0.80 -3.41 11.31
N LYS A 61 -1.55 -2.78 10.43
CA LYS A 61 -2.64 -3.43 9.72
C LYS A 61 -2.75 -2.75 8.37
N ILE A 62 -3.35 -3.44 7.42
CA ILE A 62 -3.36 -2.94 6.05
C ILE A 62 -4.16 -1.64 5.92
N GLU A 63 -5.14 -1.45 6.77
CA GLU A 63 -5.96 -0.23 6.74
C GLU A 63 -5.17 1.01 7.15
N ASP A 64 -3.98 0.82 7.71
CA ASP A 64 -3.11 1.94 8.04
C ASP A 64 -2.44 2.54 6.82
N LEU A 65 -2.60 1.92 5.67
CA LEU A 65 -2.05 2.40 4.41
C LEU A 65 -3.20 2.75 3.47
N ALA A 66 -3.16 3.94 2.92
CA ALA A 66 -4.18 4.36 1.95
C ALA A 66 -3.54 5.09 0.79
N TYR A 67 -3.92 4.70 -0.42
CA TYR A 67 -3.58 5.43 -1.63
C TYR A 67 -4.84 6.12 -2.10
N VAL A 68 -4.84 7.44 -2.04
CA VAL A 68 -5.99 8.23 -2.46
C VAL A 68 -5.82 8.58 -3.93
N ILE A 69 -6.78 8.15 -4.72
CA ILE A 69 -6.69 8.19 -6.17
C ILE A 69 -7.51 9.36 -6.71
N ASN A 70 -6.93 10.10 -7.65
CA ASN A 70 -7.69 11.15 -8.32
C ASN A 70 -8.54 10.51 -9.41
N SER A 71 -9.81 10.32 -9.12
CA SER A 71 -10.70 9.62 -10.03
C SER A 71 -10.98 10.41 -11.32
N ASN A 72 -10.63 11.69 -11.33
CA ASN A 72 -10.75 12.49 -12.55
C ASN A 72 -9.64 12.17 -13.54
N LYS A 73 -8.54 11.60 -13.09
CA LYS A 73 -7.40 11.29 -13.93
C LYS A 73 -7.22 9.82 -14.20
N ALA A 74 -7.73 8.97 -13.32
CA ALA A 74 -7.50 7.54 -13.44
C ALA A 74 -8.77 6.77 -13.14
N ASN A 75 -8.96 5.69 -13.88
CA ASN A 75 -10.06 4.77 -13.65
C ASN A 75 -9.73 3.89 -12.45
N ILE A 76 -10.61 3.90 -11.46
CA ILE A 76 -10.34 3.20 -10.20
C ILE A 76 -10.15 1.70 -10.40
N ASN A 77 -10.88 1.12 -11.33
CA ASN A 77 -10.75 -0.32 -11.60
C ASN A 77 -9.39 -0.64 -12.21
N GLU A 78 -8.87 0.25 -13.05
CA GLU A 78 -7.55 0.07 -13.63
C GLU A 78 -6.47 0.19 -12.57
N VAL A 79 -6.67 1.10 -11.62
CA VAL A 79 -5.73 1.25 -10.52
C VAL A 79 -5.70 -0.03 -9.68
N LYS A 80 -6.86 -0.57 -9.36
CA LYS A 80 -6.94 -1.80 -8.59
C LYS A 80 -6.26 -2.95 -9.33
N GLN A 81 -6.48 -3.01 -10.64
CA GLN A 81 -5.86 -4.06 -11.44
C GLN A 81 -4.34 -3.92 -11.44
N ALA A 82 -3.85 -2.69 -11.49
CA ALA A 82 -2.41 -2.44 -11.48
C ALA A 82 -1.78 -2.92 -10.16
N PHE A 83 -2.44 -2.68 -9.05
CA PHE A 83 -1.96 -3.18 -7.75
C PHE A 83 -1.99 -4.70 -7.70
N LYS A 84 -3.02 -5.31 -8.26
CA LYS A 84 -3.08 -6.78 -8.30
C LYS A 84 -1.93 -7.35 -9.11
N GLU A 85 -1.59 -6.69 -10.21
CA GLU A 85 -0.46 -7.10 -11.03
C GLU A 85 0.85 -6.98 -10.25
N LEU A 86 0.99 -5.90 -9.50
CA LEU A 86 2.17 -5.69 -8.69
C LEU A 86 2.32 -6.81 -7.67
N PHE A 87 1.24 -7.17 -6.99
CA PHE A 87 1.27 -8.27 -6.03
C PHE A 87 1.61 -9.60 -6.70
N LYS A 88 1.08 -9.83 -7.88
CA LYS A 88 1.38 -11.05 -8.61
C LYS A 88 2.84 -11.12 -9.00
N ASN A 89 3.36 -10.03 -9.55
CA ASN A 89 4.73 -10.01 -10.04
C ASN A 89 5.76 -10.06 -8.93
N LYS A 90 5.41 -9.53 -7.76
CA LYS A 90 6.33 -9.45 -6.63
C LYS A 90 5.84 -10.26 -5.43
N LYS A 91 5.09 -11.31 -5.70
CA LYS A 91 4.42 -12.06 -4.64
C LYS A 91 5.39 -12.55 -3.56
N GLY A 92 6.51 -13.14 -3.98
CA GLY A 92 7.47 -13.68 -3.02
C GLY A 92 8.08 -12.60 -2.15
N GLU A 93 8.47 -11.49 -2.75
CA GLU A 93 9.07 -10.39 -2.02
C GLU A 93 8.09 -9.74 -1.06
N LEU A 94 6.87 -9.50 -1.53
CA LEU A 94 5.85 -8.87 -0.70
C LEU A 94 5.44 -9.81 0.43
N PHE A 95 5.36 -11.10 0.15
CA PHE A 95 5.07 -12.06 1.20
C PHE A 95 6.11 -12.02 2.31
N GLU A 96 7.39 -11.95 1.95
CA GLU A 96 8.45 -11.92 2.95
C GLU A 96 8.33 -10.68 3.84
N ILE A 97 7.99 -9.55 3.25
CA ILE A 97 7.82 -8.32 4.02
C ILE A 97 6.64 -8.47 4.98
N ILE A 98 5.53 -8.98 4.50
CA ILE A 98 4.35 -9.17 5.33
C ILE A 98 4.65 -10.18 6.45
N ARG A 99 5.33 -11.26 6.12
CA ARG A 99 5.65 -12.28 7.10
C ARG A 99 6.51 -11.73 8.24
N LYS A 100 7.46 -10.88 7.89
CA LYS A 100 8.35 -10.29 8.90
C LYS A 100 7.65 -9.24 9.75
N ASN A 101 6.60 -8.67 9.24
CA ASN A 101 5.80 -7.72 10.01
C ASN A 101 4.66 -8.49 10.68
N ARG A 102 4.94 -8.96 11.90
CA ARG A 102 4.02 -9.84 12.62
C ARG A 102 2.63 -9.24 12.79
N ASN A 103 2.56 -7.96 13.13
CA ASN A 103 1.27 -7.34 13.31
C ASN A 103 0.45 -7.36 12.03
N LEU A 104 1.10 -7.08 10.92
CA LEU A 104 0.43 -7.06 9.63
C LEU A 104 0.03 -8.47 9.21
N SER A 105 0.93 -9.43 9.36
CA SER A 105 0.62 -10.80 8.94
C SER A 105 -0.52 -11.37 9.75
N GLU A 106 -0.59 -11.05 11.03
CA GLU A 106 -1.67 -11.52 11.87
C GLU A 106 -2.99 -10.87 11.50
N SER A 107 -2.97 -9.57 11.20
CA SER A 107 -4.19 -8.88 10.85
C SER A 107 -4.73 -9.36 9.50
N LEU A 108 -3.84 -9.83 8.62
CA LEU A 108 -4.25 -10.33 7.31
C LEU A 108 -4.46 -11.84 7.29
N ASP A 109 -4.11 -12.50 8.40
CA ASP A 109 -4.21 -13.95 8.51
C ASP A 109 -3.38 -14.63 7.42
N ILE A 110 -2.13 -14.19 7.29
CA ILE A 110 -1.19 -14.73 6.32
C ILE A 110 -0.01 -15.34 7.06
N ASP A 111 0.14 -16.66 7.00
CA ASP A 111 1.26 -17.37 7.60
C ASP A 111 2.19 -17.96 6.56
N ASN A 112 1.63 -18.38 5.44
CA ASN A 112 2.37 -19.02 4.36
C ASN A 112 2.12 -18.28 3.07
N ILE A 113 3.03 -18.46 2.12
CA ILE A 113 2.87 -17.79 0.84
C ILE A 113 1.59 -18.25 0.14
N SER A 114 1.13 -19.46 0.43
CA SER A 114 -0.10 -19.97 -0.15
C SER A 114 -1.34 -19.26 0.38
N ASP A 115 -1.20 -18.55 1.51
CA ASP A 115 -2.31 -17.75 2.03
C ASP A 115 -2.50 -16.45 1.26
N LEU A 116 -1.49 -16.04 0.49
CA LEU A 116 -1.58 -14.84 -0.32
C LEU A 116 -2.20 -15.21 -1.67
N THR A 117 -3.47 -15.53 -1.61
CA THR A 117 -4.24 -15.96 -2.78
C THR A 117 -4.69 -14.75 -3.58
N SER A 118 -5.23 -15.00 -4.77
CA SER A 118 -5.80 -13.93 -5.58
C SER A 118 -6.91 -13.21 -4.84
N GLU A 119 -7.70 -13.96 -4.09
CA GLU A 119 -8.79 -13.40 -3.31
C GLU A 119 -8.24 -12.50 -2.21
N LYS A 120 -7.21 -12.97 -1.50
CA LYS A 120 -6.61 -12.18 -0.44
C LYS A 120 -5.99 -10.90 -1.01
N ILE A 121 -5.32 -11.02 -2.15
CA ILE A 121 -4.74 -9.85 -2.82
C ILE A 121 -5.84 -8.86 -3.18
N SER A 122 -6.95 -9.34 -3.69
CA SER A 122 -8.07 -8.49 -4.04
C SER A 122 -8.60 -7.75 -2.81
N ASP A 123 -8.72 -8.45 -1.69
CA ASP A 123 -9.18 -7.83 -0.44
C ASP A 123 -8.22 -6.74 0.03
N ILE A 124 -6.92 -7.01 -0.05
CA ILE A 124 -5.92 -6.03 0.34
C ILE A 124 -6.03 -4.78 -0.52
N VAL A 125 -6.14 -4.97 -1.83
CA VAL A 125 -6.22 -3.86 -2.78
C VAL A 125 -7.46 -3.01 -2.49
N GLU A 126 -8.58 -3.65 -2.19
CA GLU A 126 -9.80 -2.90 -1.86
C GLU A 126 -9.63 -2.05 -0.62
N LEU A 127 -8.84 -2.54 0.33
CA LEU A 127 -8.67 -1.82 1.59
C LEU A 127 -7.73 -0.63 1.48
N ILE A 128 -6.74 -0.70 0.59
CA ILE A 128 -5.74 0.37 0.51
C ILE A 128 -6.08 1.45 -0.51
N ILE A 129 -7.01 1.22 -1.42
CA ILE A 129 -7.34 2.19 -2.45
C ILE A 129 -8.58 2.97 -2.04
N LYS A 130 -8.45 4.29 -2.01
CA LYS A 130 -9.50 5.19 -1.58
C LYS A 130 -9.78 6.24 -2.64
N ILE A 131 -11.00 6.75 -2.64
CA ILE A 131 -11.39 7.89 -3.45
C ILE A 131 -11.68 9.04 -2.50
N PRO A 132 -11.21 10.25 -2.82
CA PRO A 132 -11.39 11.38 -1.92
C PRO A 132 -12.85 11.69 -1.69
#